data_f4922281104f7c76008dd91838986def
#
_entry.id   f4922281104f7c76008dd91838986def
#
_cell.length_a   1.000
_cell.length_b   1.000
_cell.length_c   1.000
_cell.angle_alpha   90.00
_cell.angle_beta   90.00
_cell.angle_gamma   90.00
#
_symmetry.space_group_name_H-M   'P 1'
#
loop_
_entity.id
_entity.type
_entity.pdbx_description
1 polymer ?
#
loop_
_entity_poly.entity_id
_entity_poly.type
_entity_poly.pdbx_seq_one_letter_code
_entity_poly.pdbx_strand_id
1 'polypeptide(L)'
;EGVALVHNLICGALTCVGGGTGPRYTPYHMPHRTEVMGFMTVLHGDDRFYNNIFVQKWPSDDIITMHDSDDGFDTENRAAGTWMFDEYPTYDEWISQFDFSKPADMAKLYGAHEGKLPVWIEGNAYLGGAKPSKKDVNALISDVAREDVRVELVQKEDGYYLDTNVYELIEGFKNRMIDSDVLGKAFEPEERFENPDGTAIRFDSDYFGTHRGVDVIPGPFAGAEEAAKVLY
;
A
#
# COMPACT_ATOMS: atom_id res chain seq x y z
N GLU A 1 1.33 -5.86 -9.27
CA GLU A 1 2.11 -4.86 -10.04
C GLU A 1 1.26 -3.65 -10.36
N GLY A 2 1.87 -2.46 -10.25
CA GLY A 2 1.17 -1.23 -10.54
C GLY A 2 0.02 -0.92 -9.58
N VAL A 3 0.15 -1.29 -8.31
CA VAL A 3 -0.86 -1.04 -7.28
C VAL A 3 -0.47 0.17 -6.45
N ALA A 4 -1.45 1.00 -6.11
CA ALA A 4 -1.28 2.09 -5.17
C ALA A 4 -2.35 2.03 -4.07
N LEU A 5 -1.92 1.84 -2.83
CA LEU A 5 -2.74 1.96 -1.64
C LEU A 5 -2.45 3.31 -0.98
N VAL A 6 -3.41 4.21 -1.04
CA VAL A 6 -3.25 5.59 -0.58
C VAL A 6 -4.40 5.95 0.34
N HIS A 7 -4.07 6.48 1.52
CA HIS A 7 -5.06 6.92 2.51
C HIS A 7 -6.06 5.85 2.98
N ASN A 8 -5.61 4.61 3.16
CA ASN A 8 -6.45 3.53 3.68
C ASN A 8 -6.28 3.36 5.20
N LEU A 9 -7.28 2.77 5.84
CA LEU A 9 -7.20 2.18 7.17
C LEU A 9 -7.21 0.66 7.00
N ILE A 10 -6.12 0.00 7.34
CA ILE A 10 -5.88 -1.42 7.08
C ILE A 10 -5.68 -2.13 8.42
N CYS A 11 -6.63 -2.99 8.79
CA CYS A 11 -6.64 -3.70 10.07
C CYS A 11 -6.27 -5.18 9.95
N GLY A 12 -5.77 -5.61 8.80
CA GLY A 12 -5.33 -6.97 8.52
C GLY A 12 -3.90 -7.01 7.99
N ALA A 13 -3.36 -8.21 7.91
CA ALA A 13 -2.06 -8.43 7.31
C ALA A 13 -2.12 -8.34 5.78
N LEU A 14 -1.06 -7.82 5.17
CA LEU A 14 -0.82 -7.96 3.75
C LEU A 14 -0.03 -9.27 3.52
N THR A 15 -0.28 -9.92 2.40
CA THR A 15 0.47 -11.11 2.01
C THR A 15 1.15 -10.88 0.67
N CYS A 16 2.47 -11.02 0.65
CA CYS A 16 3.24 -11.12 -0.58
C CYS A 16 3.38 -12.59 -0.95
N VAL A 17 2.72 -12.99 -2.01
CA VAL A 17 2.98 -14.31 -2.60
C VAL A 17 4.27 -14.18 -3.41
N GLY A 18 5.33 -14.88 -2.99
CA GLY A 18 6.65 -14.80 -3.63
C GLY A 18 6.61 -15.26 -5.08
N GLY A 19 7.50 -14.69 -5.91
CA GLY A 19 7.82 -15.24 -7.22
C GLY A 19 8.35 -16.66 -7.08
N GLY A 20 8.22 -17.48 -8.09
CA GLY A 20 8.68 -18.87 -8.07
C GLY A 20 7.60 -19.88 -8.44
N THR A 21 6.42 -19.41 -8.76
CA THR A 21 5.32 -20.25 -9.27
C THR A 21 5.47 -20.61 -10.76
N GLY A 22 6.66 -20.38 -11.32
CA GLY A 22 6.95 -20.60 -12.74
C GLY A 22 6.50 -19.46 -13.64
N PRO A 23 6.83 -19.51 -14.92
CA PRO A 23 6.48 -18.44 -15.86
C PRO A 23 4.97 -18.35 -15.99
N ARG A 24 4.43 -17.25 -15.52
CA ARG A 24 3.03 -16.90 -15.65
C ARG A 24 2.93 -15.63 -16.50
N TYR A 25 2.17 -15.72 -17.56
CA TYR A 25 1.93 -14.60 -18.45
C TYR A 25 0.53 -14.05 -18.23
N THR A 26 0.46 -12.73 -18.07
CA THR A 26 -0.81 -12.01 -17.90
C THR A 26 -1.01 -11.08 -19.09
N PRO A 27 -2.22 -11.00 -19.65
CA PRO A 27 -2.52 -10.01 -20.67
C PRO A 27 -2.46 -8.61 -20.06
N TYR A 28 -1.86 -7.68 -20.78
CA TYR A 28 -1.92 -6.27 -20.42
C TYR A 28 -2.68 -5.49 -21.50
N HIS A 29 -3.27 -4.40 -21.09
CA HIS A 29 -4.12 -3.54 -21.89
C HIS A 29 -3.54 -2.13 -21.92
N MET A 30 -3.79 -1.41 -23.01
CA MET A 30 -3.57 0.03 -22.99
C MET A 30 -4.56 0.70 -22.02
N PRO A 31 -4.19 1.84 -21.43
CA PRO A 31 -5.09 2.58 -20.56
C PRO A 31 -6.42 2.84 -21.22
N HIS A 32 -7.49 2.73 -20.43
CA HIS A 32 -8.86 2.99 -20.84
C HIS A 32 -9.35 2.17 -22.06
N ARG A 33 -8.67 1.06 -22.35
CA ARG A 33 -9.01 0.14 -23.44
C ARG A 33 -9.19 -1.29 -22.96
N THR A 34 -9.87 -2.08 -23.76
CA THR A 34 -10.12 -3.52 -23.48
C THR A 34 -9.34 -4.45 -24.41
N GLU A 35 -8.67 -3.92 -25.42
CA GLU A 35 -7.85 -4.72 -26.33
C GLU A 35 -6.60 -5.22 -25.63
N VAL A 36 -6.32 -6.51 -25.77
CA VAL A 36 -5.06 -7.10 -25.31
C VAL A 36 -3.93 -6.60 -26.19
N MET A 37 -2.96 -5.90 -25.59
CA MET A 37 -1.78 -5.38 -26.28
C MET A 37 -0.64 -6.38 -26.31
N GLY A 38 -0.58 -7.26 -25.33
CA GLY A 38 0.45 -8.27 -25.22
C GLY A 38 0.29 -9.09 -23.96
N PHE A 39 1.29 -9.95 -23.73
CA PHE A 39 1.38 -10.79 -22.53
C PHE A 39 2.72 -10.54 -21.86
N MET A 40 2.67 -10.30 -20.55
CA MET A 40 3.85 -10.06 -19.74
C MET A 40 3.93 -11.06 -18.59
N THR A 41 5.13 -11.27 -18.08
CA THR A 41 5.34 -12.05 -16.87
C THR A 41 4.78 -11.31 -15.67
N VAL A 42 4.27 -12.06 -14.69
CA VAL A 42 3.87 -11.48 -13.40
C VAL A 42 5.13 -11.35 -12.56
N LEU A 43 5.62 -10.12 -12.44
CA LEU A 43 6.67 -9.74 -11.50
C LEU A 43 6.02 -9.23 -10.21
N HIS A 44 6.69 -9.43 -9.07
CA HIS A 44 6.18 -8.98 -7.78
C HIS A 44 6.82 -7.65 -7.39
N GLY A 45 6.02 -6.74 -6.84
CA GLY A 45 6.41 -5.37 -6.51
C GLY A 45 5.71 -4.36 -7.42
N ASP A 46 6.34 -3.22 -7.67
CA ASP A 46 5.73 -2.04 -8.29
C ASP A 46 4.51 -1.54 -7.50
N ASP A 47 4.60 -1.67 -6.16
CA ASP A 47 3.54 -1.33 -5.24
C ASP A 47 3.86 -0.05 -4.48
N ARG A 48 2.84 0.76 -4.24
CA ARG A 48 2.92 2.06 -3.55
C ARG A 48 2.03 2.06 -2.33
N PHE A 49 2.61 2.43 -1.19
CA PHE A 49 1.93 2.52 0.10
C PHE A 49 2.12 3.92 0.67
N TYR A 50 1.16 4.80 0.45
CA TYR A 50 1.25 6.20 0.87
C TYR A 50 0.14 6.58 1.85
N ASN A 51 0.53 7.21 2.95
CA ASN A 51 -0.42 7.82 3.88
C ASN A 51 -1.51 6.86 4.38
N ASN A 52 -1.16 5.57 4.59
CA ASN A 52 -2.09 4.61 5.17
C ASN A 52 -1.96 4.55 6.69
N ILE A 53 -2.98 4.04 7.35
CA ILE A 53 -2.94 3.65 8.77
C ILE A 53 -3.02 2.12 8.82
N PHE A 54 -2.01 1.49 9.38
CA PHE A 54 -1.96 0.05 9.64
C PHE A 54 -2.22 -0.20 11.12
N VAL A 55 -3.18 -1.07 11.43
CA VAL A 55 -3.52 -1.45 12.79
C VAL A 55 -3.37 -2.95 12.96
N GLN A 56 -2.58 -3.36 13.95
CA GLN A 56 -2.53 -4.77 14.38
C GLN A 56 -3.79 -5.08 15.18
N LYS A 57 -4.79 -5.68 14.55
CA LYS A 57 -6.05 -6.01 15.23
C LYS A 57 -6.00 -7.36 15.95
N TRP A 58 -5.26 -8.33 15.43
CA TRP A 58 -5.15 -9.67 15.98
C TRP A 58 -4.05 -9.77 17.05
N PRO A 59 -4.14 -10.72 18.00
CA PRO A 59 -3.09 -10.93 18.98
C PRO A 59 -1.71 -11.14 18.34
N SER A 60 -0.66 -10.59 18.96
CA SER A 60 0.70 -10.66 18.45
C SER A 60 1.52 -11.82 18.99
N ASP A 61 1.00 -12.56 19.98
CA ASP A 61 1.77 -13.57 20.71
C ASP A 61 2.17 -14.77 19.83
N ASP A 62 1.44 -14.99 18.73
CA ASP A 62 1.67 -16.04 17.76
C ASP A 62 1.78 -15.51 16.33
N ILE A 63 2.37 -14.32 16.16
CA ILE A 63 2.56 -13.75 14.81
C ILE A 63 3.48 -14.65 14.00
N ILE A 64 2.93 -15.28 12.98
CA ILE A 64 3.67 -16.06 12.00
C ILE A 64 4.40 -15.11 11.05
N THR A 65 5.69 -15.32 10.88
CA THR A 65 6.47 -14.67 9.82
C THR A 65 6.29 -15.43 8.50
N MET A 66 6.58 -14.80 7.38
CA MET A 66 6.47 -15.46 6.06
C MET A 66 7.30 -16.74 5.92
N HIS A 67 8.35 -16.86 6.75
CA HIS A 67 9.24 -18.05 6.75
C HIS A 67 8.70 -19.22 7.54
N ASP A 68 7.73 -19.00 8.41
CA ASP A 68 7.24 -19.98 9.38
C ASP A 68 5.91 -20.64 8.94
N SER A 69 5.28 -20.14 7.87
CA SER A 69 4.00 -20.65 7.39
C SER A 69 4.12 -21.35 6.06
N ASP A 70 3.79 -22.64 6.02
CA ASP A 70 3.60 -23.41 4.78
C ASP A 70 2.36 -22.94 4.02
N ASP A 71 1.43 -22.25 4.69
CA ASP A 71 0.22 -21.69 4.12
C ASP A 71 0.36 -20.16 4.02
N GLY A 72 0.60 -19.68 2.80
CA GLY A 72 0.72 -18.26 2.51
C GLY A 72 -0.55 -17.43 2.78
N PHE A 73 -1.67 -18.06 3.15
CA PHE A 73 -2.99 -17.43 3.22
C PHE A 73 -3.52 -17.21 4.64
N ASP A 74 -2.88 -17.74 5.67
CA ASP A 74 -3.26 -17.42 7.05
C ASP A 74 -2.88 -15.98 7.37
N THR A 75 -3.87 -15.09 7.37
CA THR A 75 -3.69 -13.67 7.63
C THR A 75 -3.98 -13.29 9.09
N GLU A 76 -4.64 -14.15 9.85
CA GLU A 76 -5.04 -13.85 11.23
C GLU A 76 -3.84 -13.77 12.17
N ASN A 77 -2.84 -14.61 11.94
CA ASN A 77 -1.65 -14.70 12.77
C ASN A 77 -0.45 -13.92 12.21
N ARG A 78 -0.67 -13.01 11.26
CA ARG A 78 0.39 -12.20 10.66
C ARG A 78 0.43 -10.79 11.20
N ALA A 79 1.63 -10.23 11.27
CA ALA A 79 1.78 -8.82 11.57
C ALA A 79 1.17 -7.95 10.45
N ALA A 80 0.28 -7.05 10.82
CA ALA A 80 -0.16 -5.99 9.94
C ALA A 80 1.01 -5.06 9.57
N GLY A 81 0.89 -4.35 8.44
CA GLY A 81 1.88 -3.38 8.02
C GLY A 81 2.58 -3.75 6.72
N THR A 82 3.76 -3.19 6.48
CA THR A 82 4.51 -3.31 5.22
C THR A 82 5.83 -4.07 5.35
N TRP A 83 6.12 -4.67 6.49
CA TRP A 83 7.37 -5.37 6.82
C TRP A 83 7.76 -6.47 5.80
N MET A 84 6.79 -7.11 5.14
CA MET A 84 7.04 -8.15 4.13
C MET A 84 7.74 -7.62 2.87
N PHE A 85 7.80 -6.30 2.71
CA PHE A 85 8.49 -5.66 1.59
C PHE A 85 9.94 -5.30 1.89
N ASP A 86 10.51 -5.72 3.03
CA ASP A 86 11.89 -5.42 3.40
C ASP A 86 12.92 -5.93 2.38
N GLU A 87 12.65 -7.06 1.75
CA GLU A 87 13.51 -7.67 0.74
C GLU A 87 13.27 -7.15 -0.69
N TYR A 88 12.32 -6.23 -0.86
CA TYR A 88 12.07 -5.60 -2.15
C TYR A 88 13.02 -4.41 -2.35
N PRO A 89 13.52 -4.18 -3.57
CA PRO A 89 14.42 -3.05 -3.81
C PRO A 89 13.67 -1.71 -3.75
N THR A 90 14.41 -0.65 -3.47
CA THR A 90 14.01 0.70 -3.86
C THR A 90 14.20 0.87 -5.37
N TYR A 91 13.65 1.93 -5.95
CA TYR A 91 13.85 2.21 -7.37
C TYR A 91 15.35 2.36 -7.73
N ASP A 92 16.10 3.08 -6.92
CA ASP A 92 17.52 3.31 -7.16
C ASP A 92 18.35 2.02 -7.03
N GLU A 93 18.05 1.19 -6.06
CA GLU A 93 18.68 -0.13 -5.92
C GLU A 93 18.38 -1.03 -7.12
N TRP A 94 17.15 -1.00 -7.61
CA TRP A 94 16.70 -1.81 -8.73
C TRP A 94 17.31 -1.34 -10.04
N ILE A 95 17.20 -0.03 -10.38
CA ILE A 95 17.68 0.52 -11.64
C ILE A 95 19.20 0.41 -11.78
N SER A 96 19.95 0.45 -10.66
CA SER A 96 21.40 0.33 -10.64
C SER A 96 21.92 -1.04 -11.11
N GLN A 97 21.06 -2.06 -11.17
CA GLN A 97 21.41 -3.40 -11.63
C GLN A 97 21.53 -3.52 -13.15
N PHE A 98 21.08 -2.50 -13.89
CA PHE A 98 20.97 -2.55 -15.34
C PHE A 98 21.87 -1.50 -16.01
N ASP A 99 22.55 -1.94 -17.07
CA ASP A 99 23.24 -1.05 -18.01
C ASP A 99 22.41 -0.94 -19.29
N PHE A 100 21.60 0.10 -19.38
CA PHE A 100 20.68 0.29 -20.52
C PHE A 100 21.38 0.50 -21.87
N SER A 101 22.70 0.66 -21.88
CA SER A 101 23.48 0.64 -23.12
C SER A 101 23.69 -0.78 -23.66
N LYS A 102 23.38 -1.81 -22.87
CA LYS A 102 23.61 -3.22 -23.22
C LYS A 102 22.28 -3.93 -23.49
N PRO A 103 22.03 -4.43 -24.71
CA PRO A 103 20.81 -5.18 -25.03
C PRO A 103 20.57 -6.40 -24.13
N ALA A 104 21.63 -7.04 -23.64
CA ALA A 104 21.52 -8.18 -22.74
C ALA A 104 20.95 -7.83 -21.37
N ASP A 105 21.18 -6.62 -20.87
CA ASP A 105 20.64 -6.16 -19.61
C ASP A 105 19.16 -5.76 -19.75
N MET A 106 18.77 -5.23 -20.90
CA MET A 106 17.34 -5.03 -21.23
C MET A 106 16.58 -6.36 -21.26
N ALA A 107 17.18 -7.41 -21.82
CA ALA A 107 16.57 -8.75 -21.80
C ALA A 107 16.41 -9.29 -20.38
N LYS A 108 17.33 -9.01 -19.47
CA LYS A 108 17.19 -9.36 -18.04
C LYS A 108 16.05 -8.64 -17.35
N LEU A 109 15.83 -7.37 -17.69
CA LEU A 109 14.74 -6.57 -17.15
C LEU A 109 13.38 -7.23 -17.40
N TYR A 110 13.17 -7.74 -18.60
CA TYR A 110 11.91 -8.37 -19.01
C TYR A 110 11.87 -9.88 -18.82
N GLY A 111 13.01 -10.51 -18.62
CA GLY A 111 13.15 -11.97 -18.50
C GLY A 111 13.31 -12.50 -17.08
N ALA A 112 13.40 -11.64 -16.09
CA ALA A 112 13.60 -12.03 -14.70
C ALA A 112 12.28 -12.44 -14.05
N HIS A 113 11.82 -13.64 -14.31
CA HIS A 113 10.57 -14.20 -13.75
C HIS A 113 10.54 -14.28 -12.21
N GLU A 114 11.69 -14.17 -11.57
CA GLU A 114 11.84 -14.19 -10.11
C GLU A 114 12.26 -12.83 -9.55
N GLY A 115 12.38 -11.82 -10.41
CA GLY A 115 12.78 -10.48 -9.99
C GLY A 115 11.71 -9.78 -9.18
N LYS A 116 12.15 -9.11 -8.11
CA LYS A 116 11.30 -8.21 -7.33
C LYS A 116 11.41 -6.82 -7.93
N LEU A 117 10.26 -6.23 -8.28
CA LEU A 117 10.18 -4.82 -8.69
C LEU A 117 10.27 -3.89 -7.48
N PRO A 118 10.59 -2.61 -7.68
CA PRO A 118 10.65 -1.64 -6.60
C PRO A 118 9.33 -1.51 -5.84
N VAL A 119 9.44 -1.05 -4.59
CA VAL A 119 8.31 -0.61 -3.77
C VAL A 119 8.55 0.81 -3.26
N TRP A 120 7.48 1.57 -3.15
CA TRP A 120 7.47 2.93 -2.62
C TRP A 120 6.60 2.97 -1.38
N ILE A 121 7.19 3.29 -0.23
CA ILE A 121 6.52 3.25 1.06
C ILE A 121 6.84 4.55 1.79
N GLU A 122 5.83 5.38 2.07
CA GLU A 122 6.06 6.70 2.70
C GLU A 122 4.83 7.18 3.47
N GLY A 123 5.08 7.75 4.64
CA GLY A 123 4.08 8.50 5.38
C GLY A 123 3.00 7.64 6.02
N ASN A 124 3.25 6.36 6.25
CA ASN A 124 2.28 5.47 6.87
C ASN A 124 2.38 5.52 8.41
N ALA A 125 1.25 5.29 9.07
CA ALA A 125 1.18 5.15 10.52
C ALA A 125 0.95 3.68 10.91
N TYR A 126 1.63 3.21 11.94
CA TYR A 126 1.60 1.83 12.43
C TYR A 126 1.22 1.80 13.90
N LEU A 127 0.08 1.19 14.22
CA LEU A 127 -0.54 1.18 15.54
C LEU A 127 -0.74 -0.24 16.07
N GLY A 128 -0.71 -0.38 17.39
CA GLY A 128 -1.02 -1.62 18.07
C GLY A 128 -0.09 -2.78 17.75
N GLY A 129 1.15 -2.51 17.37
CA GLY A 129 2.14 -3.53 17.00
C GLY A 129 2.23 -3.85 15.51
N ALA A 130 1.53 -3.11 14.64
CA ALA A 130 1.75 -3.17 13.20
C ALA A 130 3.21 -2.81 12.86
N LYS A 131 3.79 -3.48 11.87
CA LYS A 131 5.23 -3.39 11.57
C LYS A 131 5.49 -2.68 10.25
N PRO A 132 6.29 -1.59 10.27
CA PRO A 132 6.72 -0.95 9.02
C PRO A 132 7.76 -1.79 8.29
N SER A 133 7.88 -1.56 6.99
CA SER A 133 9.12 -1.87 6.28
C SER A 133 10.23 -0.92 6.70
N LYS A 134 11.48 -1.39 6.68
CA LYS A 134 12.69 -0.56 6.86
C LYS A 134 12.81 0.54 5.80
N LYS A 135 12.05 0.43 4.71
CA LYS A 135 12.04 1.37 3.57
C LYS A 135 10.99 2.46 3.71
N ASP A 136 10.13 2.41 4.75
CA ASP A 136 9.11 3.44 4.93
C ASP A 136 9.74 4.77 5.32
N VAL A 137 9.59 5.74 4.46
CA VAL A 137 10.06 7.10 4.66
C VAL A 137 9.02 7.88 5.45
N ASN A 138 9.44 8.53 6.53
CA ASN A 138 8.54 9.30 7.39
C ASN A 138 7.39 8.46 7.99
N ALA A 139 7.72 7.27 8.52
CA ALA A 139 6.77 6.43 9.22
C ALA A 139 6.49 6.96 10.64
N LEU A 140 5.22 6.90 11.08
CA LEU A 140 4.86 7.00 12.49
C LEU A 140 4.70 5.59 13.04
N ILE A 141 5.49 5.22 14.05
CA ILE A 141 5.36 3.95 14.76
C ILE A 141 4.92 4.28 16.18
N SER A 142 3.72 3.84 16.55
CA SER A 142 3.16 4.10 17.86
C SER A 142 3.41 2.93 18.80
N ASP A 143 3.85 3.25 20.03
CA ASP A 143 4.02 2.28 21.12
C ASP A 143 2.70 1.92 21.82
N VAL A 144 1.56 2.39 21.31
CA VAL A 144 0.23 2.08 21.89
C VAL A 144 -0.01 0.58 21.87
N ALA A 145 -0.50 0.04 22.99
CA ALA A 145 -0.84 -1.37 23.07
C ALA A 145 -2.02 -1.70 22.13
N ARG A 146 -2.02 -2.89 21.55
CA ARG A 146 -3.05 -3.33 20.61
C ARG A 146 -4.47 -3.17 21.17
N GLU A 147 -4.68 -3.55 22.43
CA GLU A 147 -5.96 -3.47 23.14
C GLU A 147 -6.45 -2.04 23.36
N ASP A 148 -5.56 -1.05 23.25
CA ASP A 148 -5.90 0.36 23.39
C ASP A 148 -6.22 1.03 22.04
N VAL A 149 -6.01 0.32 20.92
CA VAL A 149 -6.39 0.79 19.58
C VAL A 149 -7.80 0.31 19.24
N ARG A 150 -8.73 1.26 19.10
CA ARG A 150 -10.13 0.96 18.77
C ARG A 150 -10.40 1.19 17.29
N VAL A 151 -10.91 0.16 16.62
CA VAL A 151 -11.42 0.22 15.23
C VAL A 151 -12.57 -0.77 15.14
N GLU A 152 -13.81 -0.28 15.23
CA GLU A 152 -15.01 -1.10 15.22
C GLU A 152 -16.09 -0.48 14.35
N LEU A 153 -16.79 -1.30 13.57
CA LEU A 153 -17.97 -0.88 12.84
C LEU A 153 -19.19 -1.05 13.74
N VAL A 154 -19.86 0.04 14.04
CA VAL A 154 -21.02 0.07 14.96
C VAL A 154 -22.28 0.47 14.20
N GLN A 155 -23.32 -0.36 14.29
CA GLN A 155 -24.64 -0.03 13.76
C GLN A 155 -25.44 0.75 14.81
N LYS A 156 -26.01 1.88 14.40
CA LYS A 156 -26.95 2.70 15.17
C LYS A 156 -28.29 2.78 14.42
N GLU A 157 -29.26 3.50 15.01
CA GLU A 157 -30.60 3.64 14.40
C GLU A 157 -30.58 4.30 13.04
N ASP A 158 -29.64 5.21 12.80
CA ASP A 158 -29.53 6.07 11.63
C ASP A 158 -28.42 5.68 10.66
N GLY A 159 -27.69 4.58 10.93
CA GLY A 159 -26.66 4.10 10.02
C GLY A 159 -25.49 3.39 10.67
N TYR A 160 -24.40 3.26 9.93
CA TYR A 160 -23.16 2.65 10.39
C TYR A 160 -22.10 3.69 10.68
N TYR A 161 -21.37 3.49 11.75
CA TYR A 161 -20.32 4.37 12.22
C TYR A 161 -19.02 3.59 12.42
N LEU A 162 -17.91 4.25 12.18
CA LEU A 162 -16.61 3.75 12.61
C LEU A 162 -16.31 4.29 14.01
N ASP A 163 -16.38 3.44 15.03
CA ASP A 163 -15.88 3.78 16.36
C ASP A 163 -14.37 3.57 16.40
N THR A 164 -13.61 4.66 16.45
CA THR A 164 -12.16 4.61 16.37
C THR A 164 -11.50 5.74 17.15
N ASN A 165 -10.29 5.48 17.64
CA ASN A 165 -9.41 6.47 18.25
C ASN A 165 -8.10 6.65 17.45
N VAL A 166 -7.99 6.07 16.25
CA VAL A 166 -6.73 6.10 15.48
C VAL A 166 -6.28 7.52 15.16
N TYR A 167 -7.21 8.46 14.93
CA TYR A 167 -6.86 9.84 14.60
C TYR A 167 -6.34 10.64 15.79
N GLU A 168 -6.74 10.29 17.01
CA GLU A 168 -6.18 10.82 18.24
C GLU A 168 -4.76 10.29 18.47
N LEU A 169 -4.54 9.00 18.16
CA LEU A 169 -3.24 8.33 18.32
C LEU A 169 -2.19 8.81 17.31
N ILE A 170 -2.61 9.39 16.19
CA ILE A 170 -1.72 9.96 15.17
C ILE A 170 -1.78 11.50 15.12
N GLU A 171 -2.29 12.14 16.16
CA GLU A 171 -2.42 13.59 16.21
C GLU A 171 -1.10 14.30 15.88
N GLY A 172 -1.17 15.28 15.01
CA GLY A 172 0.00 16.05 14.56
C GLY A 172 0.87 15.36 13.52
N PHE A 173 0.65 14.08 13.21
CA PHE A 173 1.37 13.42 12.14
C PHE A 173 0.79 13.80 10.79
N LYS A 174 1.60 14.49 9.99
CA LYS A 174 1.21 15.04 8.68
C LYS A 174 2.24 14.73 7.63
N ASN A 175 1.77 14.55 6.42
CA ASN A 175 2.55 14.17 5.26
C ASN A 175 2.22 15.04 4.05
N ARG A 176 2.95 14.82 2.97
CA ARG A 176 2.68 15.48 1.70
C ARG A 176 1.41 14.93 1.04
N MET A 177 0.80 15.75 0.22
CA MET A 177 -0.26 15.35 -0.70
C MET A 177 0.28 14.33 -1.71
N ILE A 178 -0.52 13.32 -2.01
CA ILE A 178 -0.24 12.32 -3.06
C ILE A 178 -1.09 12.65 -4.28
N ASP A 179 -0.46 12.56 -5.44
CA ASP A 179 -1.08 12.78 -6.74
C ASP A 179 -0.44 11.88 -7.81
N SER A 180 -0.89 12.00 -9.03
CA SER A 180 -0.36 11.24 -10.17
C SER A 180 1.15 11.43 -10.40
N ASP A 181 1.70 12.60 -10.06
CA ASP A 181 3.14 12.85 -10.26
C ASP A 181 3.97 12.12 -9.19
N VAL A 182 3.47 12.06 -7.96
CA VAL A 182 4.07 11.28 -6.87
C VAL A 182 3.94 9.77 -7.13
N LEU A 183 2.79 9.32 -7.63
CA LEU A 183 2.58 7.90 -7.95
C LEU A 183 3.45 7.43 -9.12
N GLY A 184 3.74 8.32 -10.06
CA GLY A 184 4.55 8.00 -11.23
C GLY A 184 3.83 7.09 -12.22
N LYS A 185 4.57 6.11 -12.74
CA LYS A 185 4.07 5.14 -13.72
C LYS A 185 4.12 3.72 -13.18
N ALA A 186 3.14 2.92 -13.56
CA ALA A 186 3.22 1.47 -13.43
C ALA A 186 4.31 0.94 -14.37
N PHE A 187 5.07 -0.05 -13.90
CA PHE A 187 6.30 -0.49 -14.58
C PHE A 187 6.02 -1.10 -15.95
N GLU A 188 5.21 -2.14 -15.99
CA GLU A 188 5.03 -2.92 -17.22
C GLU A 188 4.29 -2.16 -18.33
N PRO A 189 3.14 -1.51 -18.04
CA PRO A 189 2.45 -0.74 -19.07
C PRO A 189 3.11 0.61 -19.37
N GLU A 190 4.06 1.06 -18.55
CA GLU A 190 4.64 2.40 -18.59
C GLU A 190 3.60 3.52 -18.51
N GLU A 191 2.46 3.23 -17.88
CA GLU A 191 1.32 4.11 -17.82
C GLU A 191 1.21 4.83 -16.48
N ARG A 192 0.82 6.09 -16.57
CA ARG A 192 0.60 6.95 -15.41
C ARG A 192 -0.63 6.50 -14.63
N PHE A 193 -0.56 6.63 -13.32
CA PHE A 193 -1.76 6.54 -12.49
C PHE A 193 -2.63 7.76 -12.73
N GLU A 194 -3.83 7.54 -13.26
CA GLU A 194 -4.74 8.62 -13.64
C GLU A 194 -6.22 8.21 -13.45
N ASN A 195 -7.11 9.18 -13.49
CA ASN A 195 -8.54 8.94 -13.46
C ASN A 195 -9.02 8.28 -14.79
N PRO A 196 -10.18 7.62 -14.79
CA PRO A 196 -10.73 6.98 -16.00
C PRO A 196 -10.92 7.89 -17.21
N ASP A 197 -10.97 9.20 -17.00
CA ASP A 197 -11.08 10.22 -18.06
C ASP A 197 -9.72 10.77 -18.51
N GLY A 198 -8.60 10.21 -18.00
CA GLY A 198 -7.23 10.63 -18.31
C GLY A 198 -6.75 11.84 -17.51
N THR A 199 -7.54 12.38 -16.59
CA THR A 199 -7.10 13.47 -15.73
C THR A 199 -6.21 12.96 -14.59
N ALA A 200 -5.37 13.85 -14.05
CA ALA A 200 -4.51 13.50 -12.94
C ALA A 200 -5.31 13.15 -11.68
N ILE A 201 -4.93 12.08 -11.01
CA ILE A 201 -5.42 11.76 -9.66
C ILE A 201 -4.83 12.77 -8.68
N ARG A 202 -5.64 13.18 -7.71
CA ARG A 202 -5.20 13.96 -6.56
C ARG A 202 -6.00 13.54 -5.33
N PHE A 203 -5.31 13.11 -4.28
CA PHE A 203 -5.95 12.66 -3.03
C PHE A 203 -6.21 13.84 -2.08
N ASP A 204 -6.78 14.92 -2.59
CA ASP A 204 -7.06 16.16 -1.85
C ASP A 204 -8.40 16.18 -1.12
N SER A 205 -9.17 15.14 -1.23
CA SER A 205 -10.42 14.95 -0.49
C SER A 205 -10.43 13.61 0.26
N ASP A 206 -11.15 13.58 1.37
CA ASP A 206 -11.33 12.39 2.19
C ASP A 206 -12.54 11.55 1.72
N TYR A 207 -12.85 10.49 2.46
CA TYR A 207 -13.99 9.59 2.18
C TYR A 207 -15.33 10.34 2.01
N PHE A 208 -15.53 11.43 2.72
CA PHE A 208 -16.75 12.26 2.64
C PHE A 208 -16.65 13.43 1.67
N GLY A 209 -15.54 13.58 0.95
CA GLY A 209 -15.27 14.72 0.08
C GLY A 209 -14.77 15.96 0.82
N THR A 210 -14.42 15.85 2.10
CA THR A 210 -13.83 16.97 2.86
C THR A 210 -12.41 17.23 2.37
N HIS A 211 -12.09 18.48 2.06
CA HIS A 211 -10.78 18.86 1.55
C HIS A 211 -9.66 18.69 2.58
N ARG A 212 -8.55 18.04 2.18
CA ARG A 212 -7.44 17.69 3.08
C ARG A 212 -6.39 18.79 3.28
N GLY A 213 -6.35 19.82 2.48
CA GLY A 213 -5.28 20.82 2.52
C GLY A 213 -3.96 20.32 1.91
N VAL A 214 -2.85 21.00 2.23
CA VAL A 214 -1.50 20.67 1.70
C VAL A 214 -0.77 19.65 2.54
N ASP A 215 -0.92 19.74 3.86
CA ASP A 215 -0.38 18.77 4.82
C ASP A 215 -1.49 17.82 5.20
N VAL A 216 -1.40 16.58 4.74
CA VAL A 216 -2.47 15.59 4.89
C VAL A 216 -2.24 14.64 6.06
N ILE A 217 -3.33 14.23 6.69
CA ILE A 217 -3.32 13.18 7.72
C ILE A 217 -3.49 11.83 7.01
N PRO A 218 -2.77 10.77 7.41
CA PRO A 218 -2.99 9.42 6.89
C PRO A 218 -4.40 8.89 7.15
N GLY A 219 -4.79 7.90 6.35
CA GLY A 219 -6.08 7.22 6.48
C GLY A 219 -7.21 7.86 5.68
N PRO A 220 -8.41 7.26 5.72
CA PRO A 220 -9.52 7.62 4.84
C PRO A 220 -10.20 8.96 5.17
N PHE A 221 -10.03 9.49 6.39
CA PHE A 221 -10.69 10.72 6.82
C PHE A 221 -9.70 11.87 6.99
N ALA A 222 -10.16 13.11 6.86
CA ALA A 222 -9.34 14.30 7.04
C ALA A 222 -9.02 14.62 8.52
N GLY A 223 -9.65 13.91 9.45
CA GLY A 223 -9.42 14.04 10.89
C GLY A 223 -10.42 13.25 11.73
N ALA A 224 -10.35 13.40 13.05
CA ALA A 224 -11.20 12.71 13.99
C ALA A 224 -12.70 13.11 13.87
N GLU A 225 -12.97 14.38 13.53
CA GLU A 225 -14.35 14.85 13.34
C GLU A 225 -15.02 14.17 12.15
N GLU A 226 -14.29 13.99 11.05
CA GLU A 226 -14.76 13.28 9.86
C GLU A 226 -14.97 11.80 10.15
N ALA A 227 -14.05 11.16 10.88
CA ALA A 227 -14.15 9.77 11.26
C ALA A 227 -15.38 9.45 12.12
N ALA A 228 -15.92 10.43 12.83
CA ALA A 228 -17.10 10.28 13.68
C ALA A 228 -18.45 10.39 12.92
N LYS A 229 -18.43 10.71 11.62
CA LYS A 229 -19.64 10.82 10.80
C LYS A 229 -20.23 9.45 10.44
N VAL A 230 -21.52 9.43 10.12
CA VAL A 230 -22.17 8.24 9.58
C VAL A 230 -21.55 7.85 8.25
N LEU A 231 -21.21 6.56 8.10
CA LEU A 231 -20.60 6.06 6.86
C LEU A 231 -21.63 5.88 5.73
N TYR A 232 -22.82 5.40 6.07
CA TYR A 232 -24.01 5.28 5.20
C TYR A 232 -25.25 4.84 5.98
#